data_c22d95cfffddc429e88940aa3cea4501
#
_entry.id   c22d95cfffddc429e88940aa3cea4501
#
_cell.length_a   1.000
_cell.length_b   1.000
_cell.length_c   1.000
_cell.angle_alpha   90.00
_cell.angle_beta   90.00
_cell.angle_gamma   90.00
#
_symmetry.space_group_name_H-M   'P 1'
#
loop_
_entity.id
_entity.type
_entity.pdbx_description
1 polymer ?
#
loop_
_entity_poly.entity_id
_entity_poly.type
_entity_poly.pdbx_seq_one_letter_code
_entity_poly.pdbx_strand_id
1 'polypeptide(L)'
;MNEKLMQYLRGHEAAYPKNLEDKFPRILNRILELWDTRGIDDYFNDLLMDTRGGTRQGFPPEVASEIFSLSIAHEKIRSQKRRTTPWEDAELSTRTAIERQGYAFSPKGLAKSVENGNRETVLLFLGSGVDIDTPDERGWTPLMVSTFNGREEIALLLIENGANVNARDSAGYGPLHWASFNGYVRVVDMLIAKGAAVDAASQHGWSPLLQAASRGHLEIVKHLIAAGADVNLASHDGWTPLHKAAANGYAEIARLLLAKGALRDAEYRDGTTPMMLARKNRHEDIISILAA
;
A
#
# COMPACT_ATOMS: atom_id res chain seq x y z
N MET A 1 40.70 -9.44 4.96
CA MET A 1 39.62 -10.34 5.46
C MET A 1 38.46 -9.44 5.87
N ASN A 2 37.27 -9.66 5.32
CA ASN A 2 36.11 -8.77 5.56
C ASN A 2 35.45 -9.16 6.90
N GLU A 3 35.62 -8.33 7.94
CA GLU A 3 35.10 -8.59 9.28
C GLU A 3 33.57 -8.74 9.32
N LYS A 4 32.86 -7.99 8.49
CA LYS A 4 31.39 -8.06 8.38
C LYS A 4 30.94 -9.44 7.90
N LEU A 5 31.59 -9.99 6.87
CA LEU A 5 31.30 -11.34 6.37
C LEU A 5 31.64 -12.39 7.41
N MET A 6 32.78 -12.26 8.11
CA MET A 6 33.17 -13.18 9.17
C MET A 6 32.18 -13.20 10.33
N GLN A 7 31.60 -12.07 10.69
CA GLN A 7 30.57 -11.96 11.71
C GLN A 7 29.29 -12.72 11.29
N TYR A 8 28.90 -12.60 10.03
CA TYR A 8 27.74 -13.32 9.47
C TYR A 8 27.97 -14.83 9.38
N LEU A 9 29.15 -15.28 8.97
CA LEU A 9 29.44 -16.70 8.77
C LEU A 9 29.66 -17.46 10.05
N ARG A 10 30.25 -16.84 11.10
CA ARG A 10 30.55 -17.47 12.39
C ARG A 10 29.32 -18.04 13.12
N GLY A 11 28.18 -17.42 12.96
CA GLY A 11 26.91 -17.85 13.58
C GLY A 11 26.17 -18.96 12.81
N HIS A 12 26.62 -19.34 11.60
CA HIS A 12 25.85 -20.17 10.69
C HIS A 12 26.60 -21.35 10.09
N GLU A 13 27.75 -21.73 10.69
CA GLU A 13 28.58 -22.87 10.26
C GLU A 13 28.98 -22.87 8.77
N ALA A 14 28.98 -21.71 8.13
CA ALA A 14 29.37 -21.59 6.74
C ALA A 14 30.87 -21.34 6.60
N ALA A 15 31.50 -22.02 5.63
CA ALA A 15 32.90 -21.84 5.33
C ALA A 15 33.17 -20.46 4.72
N TYR A 16 34.33 -19.87 5.04
CA TYR A 16 34.75 -18.60 4.42
C TYR A 16 35.03 -18.80 2.93
N PRO A 17 34.51 -17.94 2.03
CA PRO A 17 34.61 -18.10 0.58
C PRO A 17 35.99 -17.62 0.07
N LYS A 18 37.04 -18.36 0.37
CA LYS A 18 38.43 -17.97 0.05
C LYS A 18 38.73 -17.95 -1.43
N ASN A 19 38.23 -18.91 -2.21
CA ASN A 19 38.43 -18.92 -3.65
C ASN A 19 37.69 -17.78 -4.36
N LEU A 20 36.51 -17.39 -3.86
CA LEU A 20 35.76 -16.25 -4.37
C LEU A 20 36.49 -14.94 -4.05
N GLU A 21 37.03 -14.79 -2.85
CA GLU A 21 37.84 -13.62 -2.46
C GLU A 21 39.10 -13.49 -3.32
N ASP A 22 39.84 -14.59 -3.48
CA ASP A 22 41.14 -14.60 -4.18
C ASP A 22 40.98 -14.42 -5.68
N LYS A 23 39.98 -15.08 -6.31
CA LYS A 23 39.83 -15.13 -7.77
C LYS A 23 38.84 -14.10 -8.32
N PHE A 24 37.80 -13.74 -7.54
CA PHE A 24 36.70 -12.87 -7.96
C PHE A 24 36.31 -11.83 -6.89
N PRO A 25 37.24 -11.00 -6.40
CA PRO A 25 36.98 -10.05 -5.29
C PRO A 25 35.87 -9.03 -5.59
N ARG A 26 35.67 -8.67 -6.86
CA ARG A 26 34.57 -7.76 -7.27
C ARG A 26 33.19 -8.37 -7.04
N ILE A 27 33.05 -9.67 -7.27
CA ILE A 27 31.78 -10.39 -7.04
C ILE A 27 31.50 -10.48 -5.57
N LEU A 28 32.51 -10.87 -4.76
CA LEU A 28 32.37 -10.92 -3.31
C LEU A 28 32.00 -9.55 -2.73
N ASN A 29 32.65 -8.46 -3.17
CA ASN A 29 32.31 -7.11 -2.73
C ASN A 29 30.88 -6.75 -3.11
N ARG A 30 30.40 -7.12 -4.30
CA ARG A 30 29.03 -6.86 -4.71
C ARG A 30 28.02 -7.64 -3.90
N ILE A 31 28.29 -8.90 -3.59
CA ILE A 31 27.48 -9.71 -2.67
C ILE A 31 27.37 -9.00 -1.30
N LEU A 32 28.49 -8.49 -0.76
CA LEU A 32 28.51 -7.80 0.52
C LEU A 32 27.76 -6.47 0.52
N GLU A 33 27.84 -5.69 -0.57
CA GLU A 33 27.06 -4.46 -0.75
C GLU A 33 25.55 -4.73 -0.76
N LEU A 34 25.14 -5.83 -1.39
CA LEU A 34 23.74 -6.21 -1.53
C LEU A 34 23.19 -7.04 -0.35
N TRP A 35 24.05 -7.50 0.58
CA TRP A 35 23.73 -8.50 1.60
C TRP A 35 22.44 -8.25 2.39
N ASP A 36 22.20 -6.99 2.75
CA ASP A 36 21.03 -6.57 3.51
C ASP A 36 19.95 -5.91 2.62
N THR A 37 20.04 -6.07 1.29
CA THR A 37 19.09 -5.47 0.34
C THR A 37 18.19 -6.52 -0.31
N ARG A 38 17.06 -6.07 -0.88
CA ARG A 38 16.16 -6.97 -1.64
C ARG A 38 16.77 -7.48 -2.96
N GLY A 39 17.81 -6.80 -3.47
CA GLY A 39 18.48 -7.17 -4.73
C GLY A 39 19.47 -8.32 -4.61
N ILE A 40 19.75 -8.84 -3.41
CA ILE A 40 20.73 -9.92 -3.21
C ILE A 40 20.26 -11.25 -3.81
N ASP A 41 18.98 -11.58 -3.68
CA ASP A 41 18.42 -12.84 -4.19
C ASP A 41 18.46 -12.89 -5.71
N ASP A 42 18.13 -11.77 -6.37
CA ASP A 42 18.23 -11.64 -7.84
C ASP A 42 19.68 -11.76 -8.28
N TYR A 43 20.62 -11.15 -7.54
CA TYR A 43 22.04 -11.23 -7.85
C TYR A 43 22.60 -12.65 -7.67
N PHE A 44 22.21 -13.39 -6.62
CA PHE A 44 22.57 -14.80 -6.49
C PHE A 44 21.99 -15.65 -7.61
N ASN A 45 20.74 -15.43 -7.99
CA ASN A 45 20.12 -16.12 -9.13
C ASN A 45 20.84 -15.82 -10.44
N ASP A 46 21.23 -14.57 -10.67
CA ASP A 46 21.99 -14.18 -11.87
C ASP A 46 23.38 -14.84 -11.93
N LEU A 47 24.02 -15.07 -10.75
CA LEU A 47 25.32 -15.73 -10.69
C LEU A 47 25.21 -17.25 -10.86
N LEU A 48 24.17 -17.88 -10.31
CA LEU A 48 24.07 -19.34 -10.19
C LEU A 48 23.22 -19.99 -11.29
N MET A 49 22.23 -19.26 -11.86
CA MET A 49 21.28 -19.86 -12.80
C MET A 49 21.66 -19.59 -14.27
N ASP A 50 22.09 -20.64 -14.97
CA ASP A 50 21.96 -20.71 -16.42
C ASP A 50 20.73 -21.56 -16.76
N THR A 51 19.98 -21.16 -17.78
CA THR A 51 18.80 -21.86 -18.32
C THR A 51 19.09 -23.29 -18.82
N ARG A 52 20.34 -23.76 -18.73
CA ARG A 52 20.82 -25.09 -19.16
C ARG A 52 21.45 -25.91 -18.05
N GLY A 53 21.31 -25.50 -16.78
CA GLY A 53 21.80 -26.28 -15.63
C GLY A 53 23.29 -26.08 -15.28
N GLY A 54 23.95 -25.05 -15.81
CA GLY A 54 25.30 -24.62 -15.47
C GLY A 54 25.33 -23.22 -14.86
N THR A 55 26.47 -22.79 -14.30
CA THR A 55 26.66 -21.42 -13.86
C THR A 55 26.79 -20.47 -15.05
N ARG A 56 26.03 -19.40 -15.10
CA ARG A 56 25.92 -18.45 -16.24
C ARG A 56 27.27 -17.82 -16.65
N GLN A 57 28.24 -17.79 -15.75
CA GLN A 57 29.54 -17.14 -15.93
C GLN A 57 30.74 -18.12 -16.03
N GLY A 58 30.49 -19.42 -16.11
CA GLY A 58 31.59 -20.41 -16.24
C GLY A 58 32.57 -20.41 -15.07
N PHE A 59 32.09 -20.19 -13.84
CA PHE A 59 32.94 -20.23 -12.66
C PHE A 59 33.58 -21.61 -12.46
N PRO A 60 34.82 -21.67 -11.95
CA PRO A 60 35.39 -22.92 -11.46
C PRO A 60 34.47 -23.56 -10.41
N PRO A 61 34.38 -24.90 -10.35
CA PRO A 61 33.45 -25.60 -9.44
C PRO A 61 33.57 -25.19 -7.97
N GLU A 62 34.78 -24.90 -7.50
CA GLU A 62 35.05 -24.45 -6.13
C GLU A 62 34.44 -23.07 -5.85
N VAL A 63 34.51 -22.14 -6.82
CA VAL A 63 33.93 -20.77 -6.70
C VAL A 63 32.40 -20.82 -6.75
N ALA A 64 31.86 -21.63 -7.68
CA ALA A 64 30.42 -21.85 -7.77
C ALA A 64 29.84 -22.44 -6.47
N SER A 65 30.56 -23.39 -5.86
CA SER A 65 30.20 -23.97 -4.56
C SER A 65 30.20 -22.95 -3.41
N GLU A 66 31.18 -22.02 -3.43
CA GLU A 66 31.24 -20.93 -2.41
C GLU A 66 30.10 -19.92 -2.58
N ILE A 67 29.77 -19.53 -3.83
CA ILE A 67 28.63 -18.65 -4.11
C ILE A 67 27.32 -19.31 -3.65
N PHE A 68 27.14 -20.59 -3.96
CA PHE A 68 25.97 -21.36 -3.52
C PHE A 68 25.88 -21.45 -2.00
N SER A 69 27.01 -21.69 -1.31
CA SER A 69 27.09 -21.74 0.16
C SER A 69 26.72 -20.38 0.78
N LEU A 70 27.16 -19.27 0.19
CA LEU A 70 26.78 -17.92 0.60
C LEU A 70 25.27 -17.65 0.40
N SER A 71 24.69 -18.11 -0.71
CA SER A 71 23.25 -18.00 -0.97
C SER A 71 22.44 -18.75 0.07
N ILE A 72 22.82 -20.01 0.39
CA ILE A 72 22.17 -20.80 1.45
C ILE A 72 22.32 -20.13 2.81
N ALA A 73 23.53 -19.64 3.15
CA ALA A 73 23.78 -18.95 4.40
C ALA A 73 22.90 -17.68 4.51
N HIS A 74 22.80 -16.90 3.44
CA HIS A 74 21.94 -15.74 3.38
C HIS A 74 20.47 -16.10 3.59
N GLU A 75 19.95 -17.12 2.89
CA GLU A 75 18.58 -17.59 3.03
C GLU A 75 18.30 -18.11 4.47
N LYS A 76 19.24 -18.83 5.06
CA LYS A 76 19.16 -19.32 6.45
C LYS A 76 19.11 -18.16 7.45
N ILE A 77 19.97 -17.14 7.30
CA ILE A 77 19.99 -15.92 8.11
C ILE A 77 18.67 -15.16 7.95
N ARG A 78 18.21 -15.00 6.71
CA ARG A 78 16.94 -14.33 6.40
C ARG A 78 15.73 -15.07 6.97
N SER A 79 15.73 -16.40 6.92
CA SER A 79 14.67 -17.24 7.50
C SER A 79 14.70 -17.23 9.04
N GLN A 80 15.87 -17.08 9.66
CA GLN A 80 16.01 -16.87 11.10
C GLN A 80 15.58 -15.46 11.52
N LYS A 81 15.97 -14.41 10.76
CA LYS A 81 15.44 -13.03 10.94
C LYS A 81 13.93 -12.95 10.74
N ARG A 82 13.32 -13.82 9.90
CA ARG A 82 11.87 -13.94 9.77
C ARG A 82 11.20 -14.64 10.96
N ARG A 83 11.94 -15.32 11.84
CA ARG A 83 11.40 -15.95 13.06
C ARG A 83 11.33 -14.98 14.24
N THR A 84 12.17 -13.93 14.26
CA THR A 84 12.01 -12.79 15.15
C THR A 84 11.13 -11.77 14.44
N THR A 85 10.02 -11.40 15.04
CA THR A 85 9.21 -10.32 14.49
C THR A 85 10.00 -9.01 14.62
N PRO A 86 9.92 -8.06 13.68
CA PRO A 86 10.55 -6.75 13.81
C PRO A 86 10.20 -6.05 15.14
N TRP A 87 9.10 -6.48 15.76
CA TRP A 87 8.65 -6.05 17.08
C TRP A 87 9.54 -6.55 18.24
N GLU A 88 10.29 -7.63 18.04
CA GLU A 88 11.23 -8.20 19.04
C GLU A 88 12.64 -7.62 18.90
N ASP A 89 13.04 -7.25 17.68
CA ASP A 89 14.42 -6.83 17.36
C ASP A 89 14.67 -5.33 17.49
N ALA A 90 13.63 -4.51 17.73
CA ALA A 90 13.80 -3.07 17.86
C ALA A 90 14.68 -2.69 19.06
N GLU A 91 15.54 -1.70 18.87
CA GLU A 91 16.41 -1.19 19.91
C GLU A 91 15.61 -0.78 21.17
N LEU A 92 16.15 -1.15 22.35
CA LEU A 92 15.54 -0.82 23.64
C LEU A 92 15.28 0.69 23.80
N SER A 93 16.18 1.52 23.26
CA SER A 93 16.06 2.97 23.24
C SER A 93 14.78 3.45 22.53
N THR A 94 14.50 2.90 21.36
CA THR A 94 13.31 3.24 20.55
C THR A 94 12.03 2.76 21.23
N ARG A 95 12.03 1.53 21.76
CA ARG A 95 10.89 1.02 22.55
C ARG A 95 10.57 1.92 23.72
N THR A 96 11.59 2.28 24.52
CA THR A 96 11.45 3.16 25.67
C THR A 96 10.94 4.56 25.29
N ALA A 97 11.40 5.09 24.13
CA ALA A 97 10.92 6.37 23.62
C ALA A 97 9.43 6.33 23.26
N ILE A 98 8.97 5.26 22.60
CA ILE A 98 7.57 5.05 22.23
C ILE A 98 6.70 4.87 23.48
N GLU A 99 7.16 4.08 24.47
CA GLU A 99 6.45 3.85 25.72
C GLU A 99 6.33 5.13 26.56
N ARG A 100 7.33 6.00 26.56
CA ARG A 100 7.27 7.33 27.19
C ARG A 100 6.22 8.24 26.57
N GLN A 101 5.88 8.05 25.28
CA GLN A 101 4.79 8.73 24.60
C GLN A 101 3.41 8.12 24.95
N GLY A 102 3.37 7.07 25.77
CA GLY A 102 2.15 6.41 26.21
C GLY A 102 1.62 5.33 25.25
N TYR A 103 2.45 4.84 24.33
CA TYR A 103 2.08 3.79 23.38
C TYR A 103 2.88 2.51 23.63
N ALA A 104 2.21 1.36 23.61
CA ALA A 104 2.90 0.08 23.63
C ALA A 104 3.67 -0.13 22.32
N PHE A 105 4.87 -0.72 22.38
CA PHE A 105 5.60 -1.13 21.17
C PHE A 105 4.96 -2.40 20.60
N SER A 106 3.91 -2.22 19.81
CA SER A 106 3.07 -3.29 19.25
C SER A 106 2.30 -2.78 18.03
N PRO A 107 1.73 -3.68 17.17
CA PRO A 107 0.83 -3.28 16.09
C PRO A 107 -0.31 -2.37 16.56
N LYS A 108 -0.90 -2.69 17.71
CA LYS A 108 -1.95 -1.89 18.34
C LYS A 108 -1.47 -0.50 18.74
N GLY A 109 -0.23 -0.39 19.28
CA GLY A 109 0.35 0.90 19.65
C GLY A 109 0.64 1.77 18.43
N LEU A 110 1.13 1.18 17.32
CA LEU A 110 1.28 1.88 16.04
C LEU A 110 -0.07 2.38 15.53
N ALA A 111 -1.07 1.52 15.42
CA ALA A 111 -2.41 1.90 14.98
C ALA A 111 -3.00 3.04 15.86
N LYS A 112 -2.82 2.96 17.18
CA LYS A 112 -3.30 3.97 18.12
C LYS A 112 -2.57 5.30 18.00
N SER A 113 -1.25 5.28 17.74
CA SER A 113 -0.47 6.50 17.48
C SER A 113 -0.90 7.21 16.21
N VAL A 114 -1.21 6.42 15.16
CA VAL A 114 -1.79 6.91 13.90
C VAL A 114 -3.18 7.49 14.13
N GLU A 115 -4.07 6.77 14.80
CA GLU A 115 -5.43 7.21 15.13
C GLU A 115 -5.44 8.53 15.90
N ASN A 116 -4.53 8.68 16.86
CA ASN A 116 -4.37 9.90 17.66
C ASN A 116 -3.70 11.06 16.92
N GLY A 117 -3.08 10.79 15.76
CA GLY A 117 -2.36 11.80 15.00
C GLY A 117 -0.97 12.11 15.55
N ASN A 118 -0.38 11.23 16.35
CA ASN A 118 0.94 11.45 16.94
C ASN A 118 2.06 11.15 15.92
N ARG A 119 2.42 12.18 15.14
CA ARG A 119 3.43 12.07 14.08
C ARG A 119 4.80 11.64 14.60
N GLU A 120 5.21 12.14 15.76
CA GLU A 120 6.52 11.82 16.37
C GLU A 120 6.61 10.32 16.69
N THR A 121 5.59 9.77 17.36
CA THR A 121 5.55 8.34 17.67
C THR A 121 5.48 7.47 16.41
N VAL A 122 4.72 7.88 15.38
CA VAL A 122 4.68 7.17 14.10
C VAL A 122 6.07 7.13 13.47
N LEU A 123 6.82 8.24 13.47
CA LEU A 123 8.20 8.26 12.97
C LEU A 123 9.13 7.34 13.76
N LEU A 124 9.00 7.26 15.08
CA LEU A 124 9.76 6.32 15.90
C LEU A 124 9.46 4.86 15.51
N PHE A 125 8.20 4.52 15.28
CA PHE A 125 7.82 3.19 14.78
C PHE A 125 8.43 2.90 13.41
N LEU A 126 8.33 3.82 12.46
CA LEU A 126 8.91 3.64 11.12
C LEU A 126 10.44 3.49 11.18
N GLY A 127 11.11 4.30 12.03
CA GLY A 127 12.56 4.23 12.25
C GLY A 127 13.02 2.94 12.93
N SER A 128 12.14 2.21 13.62
CA SER A 128 12.45 0.94 14.26
C SER A 128 12.49 -0.27 13.32
N GLY A 129 12.15 -0.08 12.05
CA GLY A 129 12.13 -1.16 11.05
C GLY A 129 10.91 -2.06 11.11
N VAL A 130 9.86 -1.70 11.87
CA VAL A 130 8.59 -2.42 11.81
C VAL A 130 7.95 -2.27 10.45
N ASP A 131 7.21 -3.29 10.02
CA ASP A 131 6.49 -3.25 8.75
C ASP A 131 5.42 -2.14 8.80
N ILE A 132 5.55 -1.16 7.89
CA ILE A 132 4.65 -0.03 7.75
C ILE A 132 3.20 -0.44 7.46
N ASP A 133 3.02 -1.63 6.89
CA ASP A 133 1.71 -2.19 6.54
C ASP A 133 1.20 -3.19 7.58
N THR A 134 1.82 -3.28 8.77
CA THR A 134 1.35 -4.16 9.84
C THR A 134 -0.10 -3.84 10.19
N PRO A 135 -1.05 -4.78 10.00
CA PRO A 135 -2.46 -4.52 10.27
C PRO A 135 -2.75 -4.51 11.78
N ASP A 136 -3.76 -3.75 12.16
CA ASP A 136 -4.34 -3.81 13.50
C ASP A 136 -5.25 -5.05 13.69
N GLU A 137 -5.89 -5.16 14.85
CA GLU A 137 -6.81 -6.26 15.19
C GLU A 137 -8.02 -6.38 14.23
N ARG A 138 -8.34 -5.31 13.47
CA ARG A 138 -9.41 -5.26 12.47
C ARG A 138 -8.92 -5.61 11.07
N GLY A 139 -7.62 -5.86 10.90
CA GLY A 139 -6.98 -6.03 9.60
C GLY A 139 -6.72 -4.72 8.85
N TRP A 140 -6.76 -3.57 9.54
CA TRP A 140 -6.53 -2.27 8.94
C TRP A 140 -5.05 -1.89 9.01
N THR A 141 -4.48 -1.50 7.87
CA THR A 141 -3.12 -0.96 7.83
C THR A 141 -3.07 0.45 8.45
N PRO A 142 -1.89 0.91 8.92
CA PRO A 142 -1.73 2.28 9.41
C PRO A 142 -2.24 3.34 8.43
N LEU A 143 -2.05 3.12 7.12
CA LEU A 143 -2.55 4.01 6.08
C LEU A 143 -4.09 4.05 6.04
N MET A 144 -4.78 2.92 6.18
CA MET A 144 -6.25 2.89 6.29
C MET A 144 -6.73 3.62 7.55
N VAL A 145 -6.08 3.37 8.69
CA VAL A 145 -6.39 4.05 9.95
C VAL A 145 -6.25 5.56 9.82
N SER A 146 -5.17 6.04 9.19
CA SER A 146 -4.93 7.47 8.99
C SER A 146 -5.97 8.12 8.07
N THR A 147 -6.31 7.47 6.94
CA THR A 147 -7.29 7.98 5.98
C THR A 147 -8.71 7.97 6.54
N PHE A 148 -9.06 6.96 7.33
CA PHE A 148 -10.37 6.90 7.99
C PHE A 148 -10.53 7.97 9.07
N ASN A 149 -9.49 8.19 9.88
CA ASN A 149 -9.55 9.12 11.03
C ASN A 149 -9.15 10.57 10.68
N GLY A 150 -8.96 10.90 9.41
CA GLY A 150 -8.64 12.26 8.99
C GLY A 150 -7.24 12.74 9.36
N ARG A 151 -6.30 11.83 9.45
CA ARG A 151 -4.91 12.14 9.78
C ARG A 151 -4.11 12.34 8.49
N GLU A 152 -4.48 13.39 7.71
CA GLU A 152 -3.90 13.65 6.39
C GLU A 152 -2.37 13.67 6.40
N GLU A 153 -1.75 14.40 7.32
CA GLU A 153 -0.29 14.51 7.41
C GLU A 153 0.39 13.16 7.68
N ILE A 154 -0.27 12.29 8.47
CA ILE A 154 0.22 10.93 8.71
C ILE A 154 -0.01 10.06 7.49
N ALA A 155 -1.16 10.17 6.83
CA ALA A 155 -1.42 9.45 5.58
C ALA A 155 -0.36 9.77 4.53
N LEU A 156 -0.06 11.04 4.32
CA LEU A 156 1.00 11.48 3.39
C LEU A 156 2.37 10.93 3.81
N LEU A 157 2.71 11.02 5.10
CA LEU A 157 3.96 10.45 5.63
C LEU A 157 4.08 8.95 5.36
N LEU A 158 3.02 8.18 5.61
CA LEU A 158 3.01 6.75 5.35
C LEU A 158 3.15 6.42 3.87
N ILE A 159 2.45 7.16 2.98
CA ILE A 159 2.56 6.99 1.53
C ILE A 159 3.98 7.31 1.04
N GLU A 160 4.60 8.38 1.53
CA GLU A 160 5.98 8.77 1.21
C GLU A 160 6.99 7.71 1.64
N ASN A 161 6.74 7.02 2.77
CA ASN A 161 7.57 5.93 3.28
C ASN A 161 7.22 4.55 2.69
N GLY A 162 6.41 4.50 1.63
CA GLY A 162 6.18 3.28 0.86
C GLY A 162 5.08 2.37 1.38
N ALA A 163 4.13 2.88 2.18
CA ALA A 163 2.94 2.11 2.56
C ALA A 163 2.17 1.61 1.34
N ASN A 164 1.60 0.41 1.43
CA ASN A 164 0.84 -0.19 0.35
C ASN A 164 -0.48 0.56 0.11
N VAL A 165 -0.50 1.38 -0.94
CA VAL A 165 -1.67 2.18 -1.35
C VAL A 165 -2.86 1.35 -1.82
N ASN A 166 -2.63 0.06 -2.13
CA ASN A 166 -3.64 -0.87 -2.62
C ASN A 166 -4.04 -1.93 -1.58
N ALA A 167 -3.63 -1.78 -0.32
CA ALA A 167 -4.08 -2.65 0.76
C ALA A 167 -5.61 -2.60 0.89
N ARG A 168 -6.22 -3.72 1.30
CA ARG A 168 -7.69 -3.84 1.45
C ARG A 168 -8.05 -4.45 2.79
N ASP A 169 -9.09 -3.91 3.39
CA ASP A 169 -9.69 -4.50 4.59
C ASP A 169 -10.58 -5.70 4.25
N SER A 170 -11.14 -6.32 5.28
CA SER A 170 -12.03 -7.49 5.13
C SER A 170 -13.31 -7.22 4.33
N ALA A 171 -13.70 -5.96 4.14
CA ALA A 171 -14.84 -5.56 3.31
C ALA A 171 -14.40 -5.08 1.90
N GLY A 172 -13.08 -5.16 1.59
CA GLY A 172 -12.51 -4.77 0.32
C GLY A 172 -12.28 -3.27 0.16
N TYR A 173 -12.47 -2.46 1.22
CA TYR A 173 -12.13 -1.04 1.17
C TYR A 173 -10.64 -0.83 1.36
N GLY A 174 -10.07 0.14 0.65
CA GLY A 174 -8.67 0.54 0.77
C GLY A 174 -8.52 2.02 1.08
N PRO A 175 -7.27 2.51 1.19
CA PRO A 175 -6.98 3.90 1.51
C PRO A 175 -7.68 4.90 0.59
N LEU A 176 -7.74 4.63 -0.73
CA LEU A 176 -8.39 5.52 -1.69
C LEU A 176 -9.91 5.63 -1.47
N HIS A 177 -10.56 4.55 -1.04
CA HIS A 177 -11.98 4.60 -0.67
C HIS A 177 -12.21 5.54 0.52
N TRP A 178 -11.42 5.39 1.60
CA TRP A 178 -11.57 6.19 2.81
C TRP A 178 -11.21 7.66 2.59
N ALA A 179 -10.12 7.92 1.83
CA ALA A 179 -9.76 9.28 1.46
C ALA A 179 -10.85 9.96 0.60
N SER A 180 -11.46 9.20 -0.34
CA SER A 180 -12.55 9.70 -1.20
C SER A 180 -13.85 9.91 -0.43
N PHE A 181 -14.16 9.05 0.55
CA PHE A 181 -15.31 9.19 1.42
C PHE A 181 -15.20 10.41 2.34
N ASN A 182 -14.01 10.67 2.88
CA ASN A 182 -13.78 11.74 3.85
C ASN A 182 -13.42 13.09 3.24
N GLY A 183 -13.12 13.17 1.96
CA GLY A 183 -12.87 14.45 1.29
C GLY A 183 -11.41 14.90 1.27
N TYR A 184 -10.42 14.01 1.47
CA TYR A 184 -8.99 14.37 1.58
C TYR A 184 -8.31 14.45 0.22
N VAL A 185 -8.48 15.60 -0.46
CA VAL A 185 -8.01 15.81 -1.83
C VAL A 185 -6.50 15.51 -1.98
N ARG A 186 -5.65 16.07 -1.11
CA ARG A 186 -4.20 15.86 -1.17
C ARG A 186 -3.79 14.39 -1.03
N VAL A 187 -4.50 13.66 -0.19
CA VAL A 187 -4.25 12.22 0.01
C VAL A 187 -4.70 11.42 -1.22
N VAL A 188 -5.86 11.77 -1.79
CA VAL A 188 -6.35 11.16 -3.05
C VAL A 188 -5.33 11.35 -4.17
N ASP A 189 -4.82 12.55 -4.36
CA ASP A 189 -3.82 12.86 -5.39
C ASP A 189 -2.54 12.03 -5.18
N MET A 190 -2.04 11.96 -3.94
CA MET A 190 -0.85 11.21 -3.63
C MET A 190 -1.06 9.69 -3.82
N LEU A 191 -2.22 9.15 -3.41
CA LEU A 191 -2.57 7.75 -3.63
C LEU A 191 -2.60 7.40 -5.13
N ILE A 192 -3.25 8.25 -5.95
CA ILE A 192 -3.28 8.08 -7.40
C ILE A 192 -1.87 8.14 -7.99
N ALA A 193 -1.06 9.14 -7.61
CA ALA A 193 0.33 9.28 -8.07
C ALA A 193 1.21 8.09 -7.70
N LYS A 194 0.90 7.37 -6.61
CA LYS A 194 1.58 6.15 -6.18
C LYS A 194 0.96 4.86 -6.73
N GLY A 195 0.04 4.95 -7.70
CA GLY A 195 -0.53 3.80 -8.38
C GLY A 195 -1.68 3.11 -7.64
N ALA A 196 -2.44 3.86 -6.85
CA ALA A 196 -3.68 3.32 -6.30
C ALA A 196 -4.67 2.98 -7.42
N ALA A 197 -5.32 1.81 -7.30
CA ALA A 197 -6.33 1.36 -8.26
C ALA A 197 -7.57 2.25 -8.17
N VAL A 198 -7.76 3.10 -9.19
CA VAL A 198 -8.79 4.15 -9.21
C VAL A 198 -10.21 3.57 -9.15
N ASP A 199 -10.44 2.43 -9.83
CA ASP A 199 -11.72 1.71 -9.87
C ASP A 199 -11.75 0.51 -8.93
N ALA A 200 -10.95 0.54 -7.87
CA ALA A 200 -10.99 -0.49 -6.85
C ALA A 200 -12.42 -0.64 -6.31
N ALA A 201 -12.99 -1.85 -6.40
CA ALA A 201 -14.33 -2.12 -5.87
C ALA A 201 -14.26 -2.84 -4.51
N SER A 202 -15.09 -2.42 -3.56
CA SER A 202 -15.30 -3.14 -2.30
C SER A 202 -16.09 -4.44 -2.52
N GLN A 203 -16.29 -5.25 -1.47
CA GLN A 203 -17.15 -6.45 -1.54
C GLN A 203 -18.61 -6.15 -1.93
N HIS A 204 -19.05 -4.90 -1.80
CA HIS A 204 -20.37 -4.45 -2.25
C HIS A 204 -20.32 -3.74 -3.60
N GLY A 205 -19.19 -3.73 -4.30
CA GLY A 205 -19.00 -3.05 -5.56
C GLY A 205 -18.84 -1.54 -5.44
N TRP A 206 -18.61 -0.98 -4.23
CA TRP A 206 -18.40 0.45 -4.08
C TRP A 206 -17.00 0.85 -4.55
N SER A 207 -16.94 1.81 -5.47
CA SER A 207 -15.68 2.40 -5.93
C SER A 207 -15.37 3.71 -5.19
N PRO A 208 -14.10 4.20 -5.24
CA PRO A 208 -13.75 5.53 -4.72
C PRO A 208 -14.61 6.66 -5.30
N LEU A 209 -14.93 6.60 -6.61
CA LEU A 209 -15.78 7.57 -7.27
C LEU A 209 -17.22 7.54 -6.72
N LEU A 210 -17.76 6.35 -6.50
CA LEU A 210 -19.08 6.18 -5.89
C LEU A 210 -19.11 6.74 -4.46
N GLN A 211 -18.03 6.55 -3.68
CA GLN A 211 -17.89 7.14 -2.34
C GLN A 211 -17.87 8.67 -2.39
N ALA A 212 -17.01 9.26 -3.26
CA ALA A 212 -16.89 10.70 -3.40
C ALA A 212 -18.20 11.34 -3.84
N ALA A 213 -18.90 10.75 -4.84
CA ALA A 213 -20.19 11.21 -5.32
C ALA A 213 -21.27 11.11 -4.26
N SER A 214 -21.26 10.07 -3.41
CA SER A 214 -22.23 9.90 -2.32
C SER A 214 -22.08 10.94 -1.21
N ARG A 215 -20.89 11.55 -1.08
CA ARG A 215 -20.55 12.54 -0.04
C ARG A 215 -20.49 13.98 -0.55
N GLY A 216 -20.61 14.17 -1.86
CA GLY A 216 -20.60 15.51 -2.44
C GLY A 216 -19.21 16.12 -2.64
N HIS A 217 -18.16 15.32 -2.66
CA HIS A 217 -16.78 15.78 -2.78
C HIS A 217 -16.39 16.06 -4.24
N LEU A 218 -16.90 17.20 -4.79
CA LEU A 218 -16.73 17.57 -6.21
C LEU A 218 -15.26 17.52 -6.67
N GLU A 219 -14.33 18.08 -5.90
CA GLU A 219 -12.92 18.11 -6.31
C GLU A 219 -12.34 16.69 -6.43
N ILE A 220 -12.68 15.79 -5.51
CA ILE A 220 -12.25 14.38 -5.58
C ILE A 220 -12.88 13.70 -6.80
N VAL A 221 -14.16 13.94 -7.07
CA VAL A 221 -14.83 13.44 -8.30
C VAL A 221 -14.06 13.87 -9.54
N LYS A 222 -13.65 15.15 -9.63
CA LYS A 222 -12.82 15.65 -10.74
C LYS A 222 -11.49 14.92 -10.87
N HIS A 223 -10.78 14.74 -9.76
CA HIS A 223 -9.47 14.11 -9.75
C HIS A 223 -9.54 12.62 -10.10
N LEU A 224 -10.53 11.90 -9.56
CA LEU A 224 -10.74 10.49 -9.90
C LEU A 224 -11.10 10.30 -11.38
N ILE A 225 -11.99 11.14 -11.94
CA ILE A 225 -12.32 11.11 -13.37
C ILE A 225 -11.10 11.45 -14.23
N ALA A 226 -10.31 12.45 -13.85
CA ALA A 226 -9.07 12.79 -14.54
C ALA A 226 -8.04 11.64 -14.51
N ALA A 227 -8.05 10.83 -13.47
CA ALA A 227 -7.23 9.63 -13.32
C ALA A 227 -7.80 8.40 -14.04
N GLY A 228 -8.93 8.52 -14.76
CA GLY A 228 -9.53 7.46 -15.56
C GLY A 228 -10.59 6.61 -14.85
N ALA A 229 -11.18 7.11 -13.76
CA ALA A 229 -12.28 6.40 -13.09
C ALA A 229 -13.48 6.21 -14.02
N ASP A 230 -14.06 5.01 -14.04
CA ASP A 230 -15.28 4.72 -14.78
C ASP A 230 -16.50 5.38 -14.10
N VAL A 231 -17.05 6.39 -14.77
CA VAL A 231 -18.21 7.14 -14.28
C VAL A 231 -19.50 6.32 -14.20
N ASN A 232 -19.51 5.14 -14.83
CA ASN A 232 -20.64 4.23 -14.87
C ASN A 232 -20.45 2.98 -13.97
N LEU A 233 -19.31 2.86 -13.31
CA LEU A 233 -19.06 1.73 -12.42
C LEU A 233 -20.09 1.70 -11.29
N ALA A 234 -20.94 0.66 -11.32
CA ALA A 234 -22.03 0.50 -10.38
C ALA A 234 -21.66 -0.43 -9.23
N SER A 235 -22.26 -0.21 -8.08
CA SER A 235 -22.22 -1.18 -6.98
C SER A 235 -22.98 -2.48 -7.36
N HIS A 236 -22.84 -3.53 -6.55
CA HIS A 236 -23.55 -4.78 -6.77
C HIS A 236 -25.09 -4.64 -6.75
N ASP A 237 -25.59 -3.56 -6.13
CA ASP A 237 -27.02 -3.22 -6.13
C ASP A 237 -27.43 -2.37 -7.34
N GLY A 238 -26.48 -1.94 -8.19
CA GLY A 238 -26.72 -1.11 -9.35
C GLY A 238 -26.60 0.40 -9.08
N TRP A 239 -26.16 0.82 -7.89
CA TRP A 239 -25.92 2.26 -7.61
C TRP A 239 -24.74 2.77 -8.43
N THR A 240 -24.99 3.77 -9.29
CA THR A 240 -23.91 4.51 -9.97
C THR A 240 -23.61 5.82 -9.23
N PRO A 241 -22.46 6.46 -9.53
CA PRO A 241 -22.15 7.81 -9.01
C PRO A 241 -23.27 8.84 -9.30
N LEU A 242 -23.91 8.74 -10.48
CA LEU A 242 -25.02 9.64 -10.85
C LEU A 242 -26.27 9.41 -9.98
N HIS A 243 -26.59 8.16 -9.64
CA HIS A 243 -27.66 7.87 -8.68
C HIS A 243 -27.41 8.57 -7.32
N LYS A 244 -26.17 8.49 -6.81
CA LYS A 244 -25.82 9.08 -5.51
C LYS A 244 -25.86 10.61 -5.57
N ALA A 245 -25.34 11.21 -6.63
CA ALA A 245 -25.44 12.65 -6.84
C ALA A 245 -26.91 13.10 -6.92
N ALA A 246 -27.75 12.36 -7.65
CA ALA A 246 -29.17 12.66 -7.81
C ALA A 246 -29.97 12.51 -6.49
N ALA A 247 -29.68 11.46 -5.73
CA ALA A 247 -30.34 11.22 -4.45
C ALA A 247 -30.02 12.27 -3.39
N ASN A 248 -28.79 12.83 -3.42
CA ASN A 248 -28.29 13.74 -2.39
C ASN A 248 -28.28 15.22 -2.79
N GLY A 249 -28.74 15.58 -4.00
CA GLY A 249 -28.84 16.97 -4.42
C GLY A 249 -27.55 17.60 -4.94
N TYR A 250 -26.53 16.81 -5.33
CA TYR A 250 -25.22 17.30 -5.75
C TYR A 250 -25.22 17.66 -7.25
N ALA A 251 -25.84 18.81 -7.60
CA ALA A 251 -26.08 19.23 -8.97
C ALA A 251 -24.78 19.34 -9.80
N GLU A 252 -23.71 19.93 -9.24
CA GLU A 252 -22.44 20.10 -9.96
C GLU A 252 -21.77 18.74 -10.27
N ILE A 253 -21.87 17.78 -9.34
CA ILE A 253 -21.38 16.41 -9.55
C ILE A 253 -22.21 15.73 -10.64
N ALA A 254 -23.54 15.88 -10.61
CA ALA A 254 -24.43 15.32 -11.65
C ALA A 254 -24.09 15.88 -13.03
N ARG A 255 -23.91 17.21 -13.16
CA ARG A 255 -23.47 17.85 -14.42
C ARG A 255 -22.16 17.31 -14.92
N LEU A 256 -21.17 17.20 -14.02
CA LEU A 256 -19.84 16.71 -14.37
C LEU A 256 -19.90 15.24 -14.85
N LEU A 257 -20.61 14.38 -14.12
CA LEU A 257 -20.76 12.97 -14.47
C LEU A 257 -21.42 12.79 -15.84
N LEU A 258 -22.51 13.53 -16.11
CA LEU A 258 -23.19 13.52 -17.41
C LEU A 258 -22.27 14.03 -18.54
N ALA A 259 -21.54 15.12 -18.32
CA ALA A 259 -20.55 15.63 -19.26
C ALA A 259 -19.42 14.65 -19.57
N LYS A 260 -19.19 13.68 -18.67
CA LYS A 260 -18.21 12.61 -18.81
C LYS A 260 -18.81 11.27 -19.26
N GLY A 261 -20.08 11.25 -19.70
CA GLY A 261 -20.73 10.09 -20.27
C GLY A 261 -21.43 9.17 -19.27
N ALA A 262 -21.81 9.69 -18.11
CA ALA A 262 -22.65 8.92 -17.20
C ALA A 262 -24.01 8.61 -17.83
N LEU A 263 -24.44 7.35 -17.68
CA LEU A 263 -25.72 6.89 -18.21
C LEU A 263 -26.86 7.51 -17.41
N ARG A 264 -27.64 8.37 -18.09
CA ARG A 264 -28.75 9.13 -17.51
C ARG A 264 -29.86 8.22 -16.95
N ASP A 265 -30.14 7.15 -17.69
CA ASP A 265 -31.23 6.22 -17.41
C ASP A 265 -30.72 4.89 -16.83
N ALA A 266 -29.54 4.91 -16.20
CA ALA A 266 -29.06 3.74 -15.48
C ALA A 266 -30.11 3.31 -14.44
N GLU A 267 -30.32 2.01 -14.34
CA GLU A 267 -31.29 1.43 -13.39
C GLU A 267 -30.57 0.72 -12.25
N TYR A 268 -31.05 0.96 -11.07
CA TYR A 268 -30.73 0.19 -9.88
C TYR A 268 -31.77 -0.95 -9.72
N ARG A 269 -31.51 -1.96 -8.87
CA ARG A 269 -32.20 -3.28 -8.81
C ARG A 269 -33.72 -3.26 -8.98
N ASP A 270 -34.42 -2.22 -8.53
CA ASP A 270 -35.88 -2.08 -8.61
C ASP A 270 -36.35 -1.24 -9.79
N GLY A 271 -35.45 -0.96 -10.76
CA GLY A 271 -35.74 -0.07 -11.90
C GLY A 271 -35.70 1.40 -11.54
N THR A 272 -35.23 1.78 -10.34
CA THR A 272 -35.11 3.18 -9.95
C THR A 272 -33.98 3.87 -10.73
N THR A 273 -34.27 4.99 -11.37
CA THR A 273 -33.33 5.82 -12.12
C THR A 273 -32.86 7.03 -11.30
N PRO A 274 -31.74 7.70 -11.68
CA PRO A 274 -31.33 8.97 -11.09
C PRO A 274 -32.44 10.02 -11.09
N MET A 275 -33.23 10.11 -12.18
CA MET A 275 -34.37 11.02 -12.30
C MET A 275 -35.44 10.76 -11.25
N MET A 276 -35.77 9.47 -11.01
CA MET A 276 -36.76 9.12 -9.98
C MET A 276 -36.29 9.50 -8.59
N LEU A 277 -34.99 9.35 -8.27
CA LEU A 277 -34.40 9.75 -6.99
C LEU A 277 -34.44 11.28 -6.82
N ALA A 278 -34.08 12.03 -7.86
CA ALA A 278 -34.14 13.50 -7.84
C ALA A 278 -35.57 13.99 -7.59
N ARG A 279 -36.58 13.43 -8.27
CA ARG A 279 -38.00 13.76 -8.04
C ARG A 279 -38.47 13.38 -6.65
N LYS A 280 -38.15 12.16 -6.16
CA LYS A 280 -38.51 11.70 -4.80
C LYS A 280 -38.00 12.64 -3.74
N ASN A 281 -36.77 13.15 -3.91
CA ASN A 281 -36.10 14.01 -2.96
C ASN A 281 -36.24 15.51 -3.24
N ARG A 282 -37.00 15.86 -4.29
CA ARG A 282 -37.34 17.27 -4.71
C ARG A 282 -36.10 18.10 -5.05
N HIS A 283 -35.12 17.51 -5.72
CA HIS A 283 -33.93 18.22 -6.21
C HIS A 283 -34.18 18.81 -7.60
N GLU A 284 -34.84 19.96 -7.66
CA GLU A 284 -35.29 20.59 -8.91
C GLU A 284 -34.16 20.91 -9.90
N ASP A 285 -32.99 21.32 -9.38
CA ASP A 285 -31.80 21.57 -10.20
C ASP A 285 -31.36 20.33 -10.94
N ILE A 286 -31.36 19.17 -10.24
CA ILE A 286 -30.97 17.89 -10.85
C ILE A 286 -32.03 17.39 -11.81
N ILE A 287 -33.32 17.58 -11.50
CA ILE A 287 -34.41 17.24 -12.40
C ILE A 287 -34.23 18.00 -13.73
N SER A 288 -33.90 19.29 -13.64
CA SER A 288 -33.64 20.13 -14.83
C SER A 288 -32.40 19.64 -15.60
N ILE A 289 -31.33 19.30 -14.93
CA ILE A 289 -30.08 18.76 -15.52
C ILE A 289 -30.33 17.41 -16.21
N LEU A 290 -31.11 16.55 -15.59
CA LEU A 290 -31.43 15.24 -16.15
C LEU A 290 -32.44 15.25 -17.25
N ALA A 291 -33.28 16.32 -17.36
CA ALA A 291 -34.26 16.53 -18.44
C ALA A 291 -33.66 17.15 -19.69
N ALA A 292 -32.56 17.90 -19.58
CA ALA A 292 -31.84 18.54 -20.67
C ALA A 292 -31.04 17.54 -21.52
#